data_bb64f1b3c3b6c35f5924df4e78ca8947
#
_entry.id   bb64f1b3c3b6c35f5924df4e78ca8947
#
_cell.length_a   1.000
_cell.length_b   1.000
_cell.length_c   1.000
_cell.angle_alpha   90.00
_cell.angle_beta   90.00
_cell.angle_gamma   90.00
#
_symmetry.space_group_name_H-M   'P 1'
#
loop_
_entity.id
_entity.type
_entity.pdbx_description
1 polymer ?
#
loop_
_entity_poly.entity_id
_entity_poly.type
_entity_poly.pdbx_seq_one_letter_code
_entity_poly.pdbx_strand_id
1 'polypeptide(L)'
;MVFAETVPDELLTLGKGIVHSRHMPNRQRLHGVLRCFFAVSFLASLPQAVISKDAWVEVRSPNFTVISNAGDKEARRVADQFEQFREVFHNTFPKLRVDLGKPLIIFAVRNEDSLKALIPAYWEQKGRMHPQGIYVPGEDRHYVAVQTNVESDNPYQIVYHEYTHAIMNLNFRGLPVWLNEGLAEFYANSAIHDKDVEIGKVAPYHLQTLQQDRLIPLDALFLADEHSPYYNEANHASMFYAESWAIVHYLMLDPEARKRQSLHTFMSSWDASGNQMDAAQQTFGDLKKFGAAMESYARQRSFYVARVATTIHGDPKSYTSRPLAEAELNAQRALFYAHTQRPKEGIAAADEALKADGNLPLAHEAQGYLFYSQGELLQAKTEFVRAIELQTTDYFPYYFAAEAERRNGFASQEEVPKVIAYLEKAIQMNPQFAPAMPRSRRCTPCIRKHAKKHLSRGARRRN
;
A
#
# COMPACT_ATOMS: atom_id res chain seq x y z
N MET A 1 -7.49 -2.99 22.43
CA MET A 1 -8.67 -3.90 22.52
C MET A 1 -9.31 -4.18 21.16
N VAL A 2 -8.50 -4.27 20.11
CA VAL A 2 -8.98 -4.38 18.72
C VAL A 2 -8.90 -5.83 18.20
N PHE A 3 -8.00 -6.66 18.73
CA PHE A 3 -7.89 -8.09 18.41
C PHE A 3 -8.78 -9.01 19.26
N ALA A 4 -9.84 -8.49 19.86
CA ALA A 4 -10.67 -9.27 20.79
C ALA A 4 -11.46 -10.44 20.14
N GLU A 5 -11.45 -10.53 18.82
CA GLU A 5 -12.06 -11.65 18.09
C GLU A 5 -11.08 -12.04 16.98
N THR A 6 -10.45 -13.18 17.13
CA THR A 6 -9.86 -13.92 16.01
C THR A 6 -10.91 -14.14 14.95
N VAL A 7 -10.49 -14.24 13.69
CA VAL A 7 -11.37 -14.53 12.54
C VAL A 7 -12.49 -15.47 12.97
N PRO A 8 -13.77 -15.06 12.83
CA PRO A 8 -14.89 -15.94 13.17
C PRO A 8 -14.73 -17.27 12.45
N ASP A 9 -14.86 -18.39 13.18
CA ASP A 9 -14.69 -19.74 12.61
C ASP A 9 -15.66 -19.99 11.43
N GLU A 10 -16.77 -19.27 11.39
CA GLU A 10 -17.77 -19.30 10.31
C GLU A 10 -17.25 -18.77 8.97
N LEU A 11 -16.21 -17.92 8.99
CA LEU A 11 -15.62 -17.30 7.78
C LEU A 11 -14.38 -18.02 7.29
N LEU A 12 -13.85 -19.01 8.03
CA LEU A 12 -12.62 -19.69 7.71
C LEU A 12 -12.86 -21.18 7.40
N THR A 13 -12.54 -21.57 6.18
CA THR A 13 -12.37 -22.98 5.84
C THR A 13 -10.88 -23.31 5.87
N LEU A 14 -10.44 -24.14 6.82
CA LEU A 14 -9.06 -24.59 6.92
C LEU A 14 -8.81 -25.78 6.01
N GLY A 15 -7.81 -25.69 5.14
CA GLY A 15 -7.30 -26.77 4.31
C GLY A 15 -5.80 -27.00 4.54
N LYS A 16 -5.30 -28.22 4.28
CA LYS A 16 -3.84 -28.47 4.24
C LYS A 16 -3.34 -28.25 2.82
N GLY A 17 -2.55 -27.20 2.59
CA GLY A 17 -1.84 -26.95 1.34
C GLY A 17 -0.58 -27.80 1.25
N ILE A 18 -0.47 -28.66 0.22
CA ILE A 18 0.76 -29.38 -0.10
C ILE A 18 1.51 -28.59 -1.16
N VAL A 19 2.73 -28.16 -0.87
CA VAL A 19 3.61 -27.52 -1.84
C VAL A 19 4.11 -28.58 -2.82
N HIS A 20 3.51 -28.65 -4.00
CA HIS A 20 4.02 -29.48 -5.09
C HIS A 20 5.00 -28.66 -5.92
N SER A 21 6.26 -29.05 -5.93
CA SER A 21 7.21 -28.62 -6.95
C SER A 21 6.83 -29.31 -8.27
N ARG A 22 6.17 -28.61 -9.17
CA ARG A 22 5.86 -29.11 -10.50
C ARG A 22 7.10 -28.99 -11.39
N HIS A 23 7.69 -30.14 -11.71
CA HIS A 23 8.52 -30.30 -12.92
C HIS A 23 7.64 -30.06 -14.14
N MET A 24 8.02 -29.12 -15.00
CA MET A 24 7.34 -28.87 -16.28
C MET A 24 7.65 -30.01 -17.26
N PRO A 25 6.66 -30.59 -17.91
CA PRO A 25 6.89 -31.44 -19.06
C PRO A 25 7.01 -30.60 -20.34
N ASN A 26 8.04 -30.93 -21.08
CA ASN A 26 8.42 -30.46 -22.39
C ASN A 26 7.26 -30.64 -23.42
N ARG A 27 6.73 -29.54 -23.96
CA ARG A 27 5.69 -29.61 -25.04
C ARG A 27 6.34 -29.66 -26.41
N GLN A 28 6.20 -30.83 -27.04
CA GLN A 28 6.47 -31.02 -28.45
C GLN A 28 5.48 -30.24 -29.33
N ARG A 29 6.02 -29.64 -30.39
CA ARG A 29 5.27 -28.93 -31.42
C ARG A 29 4.53 -29.92 -32.34
N LEU A 30 3.22 -29.72 -32.52
CA LEU A 30 2.47 -30.30 -33.63
C LEU A 30 2.24 -29.23 -34.70
N HIS A 31 2.66 -29.54 -35.92
CA HIS A 31 2.37 -28.78 -37.15
C HIS A 31 1.01 -29.22 -37.71
N GLY A 32 0.11 -28.26 -37.86
CA GLY A 32 -1.18 -28.47 -38.55
C GLY A 32 -1.29 -27.56 -39.77
N VAL A 33 -1.64 -28.18 -40.89
CA VAL A 33 -1.70 -27.67 -42.26
C VAL A 33 -2.87 -26.70 -42.43
N LEU A 34 -2.58 -25.58 -43.07
CA LEU A 34 -3.50 -24.50 -43.42
C LEU A 34 -4.21 -24.80 -44.77
N ARG A 35 -5.53 -24.74 -44.79
CA ARG A 35 -6.31 -24.67 -46.06
C ARG A 35 -6.97 -23.29 -46.17
N CYS A 36 -6.60 -22.57 -47.21
CA CYS A 36 -7.15 -21.26 -47.56
C CYS A 36 -8.55 -21.36 -48.13
N PHE A 37 -9.48 -20.55 -47.64
CA PHE A 37 -10.68 -20.15 -48.38
C PHE A 37 -10.69 -18.64 -48.56
N PHE A 38 -10.68 -18.14 -49.76
CA PHE A 38 -10.88 -16.75 -50.11
C PHE A 38 -12.38 -16.43 -50.08
N ALA A 39 -12.80 -15.54 -49.23
CA ALA A 39 -14.07 -14.82 -49.35
C ALA A 39 -13.76 -13.32 -49.31
N VAL A 40 -14.00 -12.67 -50.45
CA VAL A 40 -13.91 -11.22 -50.60
C VAL A 40 -15.17 -10.62 -50.02
N SER A 41 -15.07 -9.94 -48.87
CA SER A 41 -16.12 -9.11 -48.32
C SER A 41 -15.64 -7.66 -48.29
N PHE A 42 -16.35 -6.81 -48.95
CA PHE A 42 -16.20 -5.37 -48.96
C PHE A 42 -16.63 -4.83 -47.58
N LEU A 43 -15.70 -4.54 -46.68
CA LEU A 43 -15.99 -3.91 -45.43
C LEU A 43 -15.66 -2.39 -45.54
N ALA A 44 -16.69 -1.59 -45.34
CA ALA A 44 -16.57 -0.17 -45.15
C ALA A 44 -15.59 0.10 -43.97
N SER A 45 -14.48 0.75 -44.24
CA SER A 45 -13.48 1.15 -43.25
C SER A 45 -14.03 2.26 -42.37
N LEU A 46 -14.59 1.88 -41.22
CA LEU A 46 -14.65 2.78 -40.08
C LEU A 46 -13.21 3.07 -39.62
N PRO A 47 -12.84 4.31 -39.30
CA PRO A 47 -11.52 4.59 -38.78
C PRO A 47 -11.35 3.81 -37.48
N GLN A 48 -10.59 2.74 -37.53
CA GLN A 48 -10.08 2.09 -36.31
C GLN A 48 -9.16 3.14 -35.66
N ALA A 49 -9.60 3.64 -34.51
CA ALA A 49 -8.70 4.39 -33.66
C ALA A 49 -7.44 3.54 -33.45
N VAL A 50 -6.31 3.98 -33.98
CA VAL A 50 -5.01 3.39 -33.72
C VAL A 50 -4.79 3.56 -32.23
N ILE A 51 -5.08 2.52 -31.46
CA ILE A 51 -4.72 2.49 -30.05
C ILE A 51 -3.20 2.54 -30.01
N SER A 52 -2.65 3.69 -29.66
CA SER A 52 -1.23 3.88 -29.46
C SER A 52 -0.74 2.75 -28.52
N LYS A 53 0.40 2.14 -28.85
CA LYS A 53 1.01 1.05 -28.08
C LYS A 53 1.25 1.40 -26.60
N ASP A 54 1.13 2.67 -26.26
CA ASP A 54 1.38 3.27 -24.94
C ASP A 54 0.18 4.07 -24.40
N ALA A 55 -1.05 3.72 -24.81
CA ALA A 55 -2.25 4.36 -24.27
C ALA A 55 -2.39 4.05 -22.77
N TRP A 56 -2.43 5.10 -21.94
CA TRP A 56 -2.68 4.98 -20.51
C TRP A 56 -4.17 5.11 -20.21
N VAL A 57 -4.63 4.34 -19.24
CA VAL A 57 -6.01 4.36 -18.74
C VAL A 57 -6.01 4.62 -17.25
N GLU A 58 -7.06 5.32 -16.79
CA GLU A 58 -7.40 5.42 -15.39
C GLU A 58 -8.62 4.54 -15.13
N VAL A 59 -8.51 3.64 -14.16
CA VAL A 59 -9.64 2.85 -13.64
C VAL A 59 -9.85 3.23 -12.18
N ARG A 60 -11.10 3.53 -11.81
CA ARG A 60 -11.48 3.80 -10.44
C ARG A 60 -12.45 2.75 -9.95
N SER A 61 -12.06 2.06 -8.89
CA SER A 61 -12.91 1.25 -8.04
C SER A 61 -13.41 2.06 -6.84
N PRO A 62 -14.24 1.51 -5.95
CA PRO A 62 -14.73 2.25 -4.78
C PRO A 62 -13.62 2.83 -3.89
N ASN A 63 -12.48 2.13 -3.75
CA ASN A 63 -11.42 2.52 -2.81
C ASN A 63 -10.07 2.82 -3.47
N PHE A 64 -9.88 2.48 -4.75
CA PHE A 64 -8.59 2.58 -5.43
C PHE A 64 -8.66 3.28 -6.79
N THR A 65 -7.56 3.96 -7.14
CA THR A 65 -7.35 4.51 -8.47
C THR A 65 -6.15 3.79 -9.10
N VAL A 66 -6.37 3.17 -10.25
CA VAL A 66 -5.34 2.45 -11.02
C VAL A 66 -5.03 3.22 -12.29
N ILE A 67 -3.76 3.55 -12.48
CA ILE A 67 -3.21 4.19 -13.69
C ILE A 67 -2.36 3.15 -14.41
N SER A 68 -2.72 2.79 -15.66
CA SER A 68 -2.11 1.64 -16.32
C SER A 68 -1.84 1.87 -17.80
N ASN A 69 -0.70 1.36 -18.27
CA ASN A 69 -0.40 1.16 -19.69
C ASN A 69 -0.53 -0.31 -20.13
N ALA A 70 -1.04 -1.19 -19.25
CA ALA A 70 -1.29 -2.59 -19.57
C ALA A 70 -2.68 -2.84 -20.19
N GLY A 71 -3.48 -1.77 -20.33
CA GLY A 71 -4.83 -1.80 -20.89
C GLY A 71 -5.93 -1.90 -19.83
N ASP A 72 -7.18 -1.61 -20.25
CA ASP A 72 -8.36 -1.53 -19.39
C ASP A 72 -8.64 -2.81 -18.59
N LYS A 73 -8.60 -3.95 -19.26
CA LYS A 73 -8.86 -5.25 -18.63
C LYS A 73 -7.91 -5.52 -17.46
N GLU A 74 -6.63 -5.25 -17.68
CA GLU A 74 -5.61 -5.49 -16.67
C GLU A 74 -5.70 -4.49 -15.52
N ALA A 75 -5.97 -3.21 -15.82
CA ALA A 75 -6.19 -2.18 -14.81
C ALA A 75 -7.38 -2.52 -13.88
N ARG A 76 -8.49 -3.02 -14.46
CA ARG A 76 -9.64 -3.49 -13.68
C ARG A 76 -9.31 -4.71 -12.83
N ARG A 77 -8.51 -5.65 -13.36
CA ARG A 77 -8.06 -6.82 -12.61
C ARG A 77 -7.22 -6.41 -11.39
N VAL A 78 -6.31 -5.46 -11.57
CA VAL A 78 -5.51 -4.93 -10.46
C VAL A 78 -6.40 -4.25 -9.42
N ALA A 79 -7.31 -3.38 -9.85
CA ALA A 79 -8.25 -2.71 -8.93
C ALA A 79 -9.07 -3.72 -8.12
N ASP A 80 -9.57 -4.76 -8.79
CA ASP A 80 -10.35 -5.82 -8.15
C ASP A 80 -9.55 -6.61 -7.12
N GLN A 81 -8.30 -6.95 -7.42
CA GLN A 81 -7.41 -7.62 -6.47
C GLN A 81 -7.17 -6.79 -5.21
N PHE A 82 -7.01 -5.48 -5.33
CA PHE A 82 -6.86 -4.62 -4.17
C PHE A 82 -8.15 -4.49 -3.36
N GLU A 83 -9.31 -4.45 -4.01
CA GLU A 83 -10.61 -4.45 -3.31
C GLU A 83 -10.81 -5.76 -2.53
N GLN A 84 -10.52 -6.91 -3.16
CA GLN A 84 -10.62 -8.20 -2.49
C GLN A 84 -9.65 -8.31 -1.31
N PHE A 85 -8.41 -7.88 -1.51
CA PHE A 85 -7.41 -7.90 -0.44
C PHE A 85 -7.82 -7.00 0.74
N ARG A 86 -8.39 -5.82 0.45
CA ARG A 86 -8.95 -4.93 1.47
C ARG A 86 -10.09 -5.62 2.24
N GLU A 87 -10.97 -6.32 1.55
CA GLU A 87 -12.09 -7.02 2.16
C GLU A 87 -11.63 -8.15 3.09
N VAL A 88 -10.53 -8.84 2.78
CA VAL A 88 -9.93 -9.84 3.67
C VAL A 88 -9.65 -9.25 5.04
N PHE A 89 -9.03 -8.06 5.11
CA PHE A 89 -8.78 -7.40 6.40
C PHE A 89 -10.08 -7.01 7.11
N HIS A 90 -11.06 -6.53 6.37
CA HIS A 90 -12.35 -6.16 6.94
C HIS A 90 -13.07 -7.38 7.55
N ASN A 91 -13.01 -8.52 6.85
CA ASN A 91 -13.66 -9.76 7.30
C ASN A 91 -12.84 -10.45 8.39
N THR A 92 -11.52 -10.42 8.30
CA THR A 92 -10.62 -11.04 9.29
C THR A 92 -10.60 -10.25 10.60
N PHE A 93 -10.65 -8.92 10.51
CA PHE A 93 -10.54 -8.02 11.66
C PHE A 93 -11.61 -6.93 11.60
N PRO A 94 -12.88 -7.24 11.94
CA PRO A 94 -14.00 -6.30 11.80
C PRO A 94 -13.85 -4.99 12.59
N LYS A 95 -12.98 -4.99 13.60
CA LYS A 95 -12.72 -3.81 14.45
C LYS A 95 -11.53 -2.97 13.98
N LEU A 96 -10.74 -3.46 13.01
CA LEU A 96 -9.64 -2.67 12.44
C LEU A 96 -10.18 -1.58 11.50
N ARG A 97 -9.50 -0.46 11.52
CA ARG A 97 -9.62 0.55 10.48
C ARG A 97 -8.84 0.05 9.27
N VAL A 98 -9.55 -0.27 8.20
CA VAL A 98 -8.94 -0.76 6.95
C VAL A 98 -8.74 0.40 5.95
N ASP A 99 -9.57 1.44 6.06
CA ASP A 99 -9.44 2.62 5.21
C ASP A 99 -8.28 3.49 5.69
N LEU A 100 -7.29 3.68 4.81
CA LEU A 100 -6.09 4.45 5.14
C LEU A 100 -6.37 5.94 5.40
N GLY A 101 -7.58 6.41 5.08
CA GLY A 101 -7.96 7.82 5.19
C GLY A 101 -7.28 8.74 4.19
N LYS A 102 -6.53 8.16 3.26
CA LYS A 102 -5.78 8.81 2.18
C LYS A 102 -5.92 8.00 0.91
N PRO A 103 -5.95 8.62 -0.28
CA PRO A 103 -5.99 7.88 -1.53
C PRO A 103 -4.78 6.94 -1.68
N LEU A 104 -5.03 5.76 -2.23
CA LEU A 104 -3.98 4.88 -2.74
C LEU A 104 -4.06 4.87 -4.27
N ILE A 105 -3.00 5.33 -4.91
CA ILE A 105 -2.87 5.40 -6.36
C ILE A 105 -1.91 4.30 -6.82
N ILE A 106 -2.34 3.50 -7.77
CA ILE A 106 -1.64 2.31 -8.23
C ILE A 106 -1.19 2.52 -9.68
N PHE A 107 0.10 2.63 -9.90
CA PHE A 107 0.69 2.52 -11.24
C PHE A 107 0.87 1.05 -11.59
N ALA A 108 -0.09 0.48 -12.32
CA ALA A 108 -0.05 -0.89 -12.80
C ALA A 108 0.57 -0.90 -14.22
N VAL A 109 1.88 -1.12 -14.29
CA VAL A 109 2.61 -1.01 -15.54
C VAL A 109 2.79 -2.36 -16.24
N ARG A 110 2.79 -2.33 -17.57
CA ARG A 110 2.81 -3.51 -18.42
C ARG A 110 3.99 -4.44 -18.18
N ASN A 111 5.19 -3.89 -18.03
CA ASN A 111 6.44 -4.65 -18.03
C ASN A 111 7.55 -3.95 -17.22
N GLU A 112 8.68 -4.63 -17.09
CA GLU A 112 9.86 -4.16 -16.37
C GLU A 112 10.38 -2.82 -16.89
N ASP A 113 10.42 -2.60 -18.20
CA ASP A 113 10.89 -1.32 -18.78
C ASP A 113 10.01 -0.15 -18.33
N SER A 114 8.71 -0.36 -18.29
CA SER A 114 7.76 0.65 -17.79
C SER A 114 7.92 0.91 -16.30
N LEU A 115 8.21 -0.13 -15.50
CA LEU A 115 8.47 0.03 -14.08
C LEU A 115 9.80 0.74 -13.83
N LYS A 116 10.85 0.35 -14.56
CA LYS A 116 12.15 1.01 -14.52
C LYS A 116 12.06 2.49 -14.86
N ALA A 117 11.24 2.87 -15.83
CA ALA A 117 11.02 4.28 -16.17
C ALA A 117 10.43 5.09 -14.99
N LEU A 118 9.59 4.46 -14.16
CA LEU A 118 9.04 5.09 -12.96
C LEU A 118 10.02 5.14 -11.79
N ILE A 119 10.83 4.10 -11.59
CA ILE A 119 11.70 3.94 -10.41
C ILE A 119 13.14 3.51 -10.80
N PRO A 120 13.86 4.25 -11.66
CA PRO A 120 15.14 3.82 -12.22
C PRO A 120 16.23 3.57 -11.18
N ALA A 121 16.21 4.25 -10.04
CA ALA A 121 17.20 4.09 -8.97
C ALA A 121 17.36 2.64 -8.48
N TYR A 122 16.32 1.83 -8.59
CA TYR A 122 16.38 0.41 -8.22
C TYR A 122 17.22 -0.43 -9.20
N TRP A 123 17.39 0.03 -10.44
CA TRP A 123 18.22 -0.63 -11.46
C TRP A 123 19.68 -0.14 -11.47
N GLU A 124 19.97 0.96 -10.78
CA GLU A 124 21.34 1.49 -10.67
C GLU A 124 22.17 0.71 -9.63
N GLN A 125 21.52 -0.03 -8.74
CA GLN A 125 22.17 -0.81 -7.70
C GLN A 125 22.60 -2.18 -8.24
N LYS A 126 23.90 -2.33 -8.52
CA LYS A 126 24.48 -3.59 -9.05
C LYS A 126 24.30 -4.75 -8.04
N GLY A 127 23.88 -5.91 -8.55
CA GLY A 127 23.83 -7.15 -7.77
C GLY A 127 22.57 -7.34 -6.91
N ARG A 128 21.60 -6.44 -7.00
CA ARG A 128 20.27 -6.63 -6.37
C ARG A 128 19.25 -7.14 -7.39
N MET A 129 18.31 -7.94 -6.93
CA MET A 129 17.13 -8.30 -7.73
C MET A 129 16.29 -7.05 -7.96
N HIS A 130 15.79 -6.90 -9.19
CA HIS A 130 14.90 -5.78 -9.51
C HIS A 130 13.53 -6.02 -8.88
N PRO A 131 12.91 -5.02 -8.26
CA PRO A 131 11.61 -5.17 -7.65
C PRO A 131 10.54 -5.34 -8.73
N GLN A 132 9.55 -6.20 -8.47
CA GLN A 132 8.35 -6.34 -9.31
C GLN A 132 7.27 -5.31 -8.92
N GLY A 133 7.43 -4.68 -7.78
CA GLY A 133 6.59 -3.61 -7.28
C GLY A 133 7.22 -2.90 -6.10
N ILE A 134 6.70 -1.73 -5.79
CA ILE A 134 7.04 -0.95 -4.60
C ILE A 134 5.79 -0.33 -4.00
N TYR A 135 5.83 -0.09 -2.71
CA TYR A 135 4.87 0.77 -2.01
C TYR A 135 5.58 2.03 -1.51
N VAL A 136 4.94 3.17 -1.68
CA VAL A 136 5.47 4.48 -1.27
C VAL A 136 4.46 5.14 -0.33
N PRO A 137 4.72 5.13 0.99
CA PRO A 137 3.88 5.83 1.93
C PRO A 137 4.04 7.34 1.76
N GLY A 138 2.94 8.08 1.84
CA GLY A 138 2.94 9.54 1.78
C GLY A 138 2.10 10.16 2.90
N GLU A 139 2.37 11.43 3.21
CA GLU A 139 1.60 12.17 4.23
C GLU A 139 0.15 12.42 3.79
N ASP A 140 -0.06 12.51 2.52
CA ASP A 140 -1.27 12.93 1.84
C ASP A 140 -1.92 11.80 1.06
N ARG A 141 -1.17 11.01 0.36
CA ARG A 141 -1.59 9.86 -0.43
C ARG A 141 -0.52 8.78 -0.42
N HIS A 142 -0.91 7.58 -0.76
CA HIS A 142 0.00 6.45 -0.91
C HIS A 142 0.11 6.08 -2.39
N TYR A 143 1.25 5.51 -2.75
CA TYR A 143 1.44 4.99 -4.10
C TYR A 143 1.87 3.53 -4.08
N VAL A 144 1.44 2.82 -5.09
CA VAL A 144 1.98 1.53 -5.50
C VAL A 144 2.46 1.66 -6.93
N ALA A 145 3.64 1.16 -7.25
CA ALA A 145 4.02 0.90 -8.62
C ALA A 145 4.27 -0.60 -8.76
N VAL A 146 3.59 -1.26 -9.68
CA VAL A 146 3.65 -2.73 -9.83
C VAL A 146 3.63 -3.12 -11.30
N GLN A 147 4.48 -4.09 -11.64
CA GLN A 147 4.49 -4.72 -12.96
C GLN A 147 3.39 -5.77 -13.06
N THR A 148 2.65 -5.77 -14.16
CA THR A 148 1.51 -6.70 -14.35
C THR A 148 1.89 -7.96 -15.12
N ASN A 149 2.87 -7.89 -16.00
CA ASN A 149 3.34 -9.05 -16.77
C ASN A 149 4.53 -9.70 -16.04
N VAL A 150 4.22 -10.49 -15.02
CA VAL A 150 5.20 -11.21 -14.23
C VAL A 150 4.91 -12.70 -14.29
N GLU A 151 5.93 -13.49 -14.62
CA GLU A 151 5.88 -14.95 -14.56
C GLU A 151 6.08 -15.45 -13.11
N SER A 152 5.27 -14.97 -12.19
CA SER A 152 5.31 -15.36 -10.78
C SER A 152 3.91 -15.76 -10.33
N ASP A 153 3.84 -16.72 -9.42
CA ASP A 153 2.58 -17.17 -8.83
C ASP A 153 1.87 -16.04 -8.04
N ASN A 154 2.63 -15.03 -7.58
CA ASN A 154 2.10 -13.86 -6.90
C ASN A 154 2.91 -12.59 -7.20
N PRO A 155 2.59 -11.85 -8.28
CA PRO A 155 3.27 -10.61 -8.63
C PRO A 155 3.03 -9.46 -7.64
N TYR A 156 2.04 -9.60 -6.76
CA TYR A 156 1.63 -8.57 -5.80
C TYR A 156 2.17 -8.80 -4.39
N GLN A 157 3.00 -9.80 -4.19
CA GLN A 157 3.52 -10.17 -2.86
C GLN A 157 4.05 -8.97 -2.08
N ILE A 158 4.95 -8.20 -2.69
CA ILE A 158 5.54 -7.02 -2.04
C ILE A 158 4.48 -5.96 -1.71
N VAL A 159 3.50 -5.80 -2.57
CA VAL A 159 2.43 -4.81 -2.37
C VAL A 159 1.51 -5.21 -1.23
N TYR A 160 1.15 -6.48 -1.12
CA TYR A 160 0.35 -6.99 -0.01
C TYR A 160 1.09 -6.90 1.32
N HIS A 161 2.40 -7.16 1.30
CA HIS A 161 3.28 -6.97 2.44
C HIS A 161 3.21 -5.52 2.96
N GLU A 162 3.51 -4.56 2.10
CA GLU A 162 3.55 -3.15 2.46
C GLU A 162 2.16 -2.58 2.81
N TYR A 163 1.11 -3.01 2.10
CA TYR A 163 -0.25 -2.62 2.42
C TYR A 163 -0.68 -3.16 3.80
N THR A 164 -0.21 -4.35 4.18
CA THR A 164 -0.42 -4.89 5.52
C THR A 164 0.23 -3.99 6.57
N HIS A 165 1.48 -3.57 6.36
CA HIS A 165 2.13 -2.59 7.25
C HIS A 165 1.33 -1.29 7.37
N ALA A 166 0.81 -0.77 6.25
CA ALA A 166 -0.01 0.43 6.28
C ALA A 166 -1.27 0.28 7.14
N ILE A 167 -1.97 -0.86 7.05
CA ILE A 167 -3.12 -1.17 7.89
C ILE A 167 -2.70 -1.36 9.35
N MET A 168 -1.63 -2.09 9.63
CA MET A 168 -1.15 -2.30 10.99
C MET A 168 -0.77 -0.97 11.65
N ASN A 169 0.00 -0.12 10.98
CA ASN A 169 0.41 1.20 11.47
C ASN A 169 -0.77 2.17 11.69
N LEU A 170 -1.85 2.01 10.93
CA LEU A 170 -3.08 2.79 11.13
C LEU A 170 -3.78 2.46 12.45
N ASN A 171 -3.64 1.22 12.92
CA ASN A 171 -4.38 0.69 14.06
C ASN A 171 -3.54 0.55 15.33
N PHE A 172 -2.24 0.31 15.19
CA PHE A 172 -1.34 0.03 16.29
C PHE A 172 -0.17 1.01 16.30
N ARG A 173 0.29 1.38 17.49
CA ARG A 173 1.50 2.18 17.66
C ARG A 173 2.63 1.28 18.10
N GLY A 174 3.61 1.09 17.22
CA GLY A 174 4.85 0.41 17.57
C GLY A 174 4.68 -1.08 17.88
N LEU A 175 4.02 -1.83 16.99
CA LEU A 175 4.01 -3.30 17.08
C LEU A 175 5.44 -3.84 17.21
N PRO A 176 5.65 -4.92 17.97
CA PRO A 176 6.92 -5.65 17.95
C PRO A 176 7.32 -5.96 16.50
N VAL A 177 8.60 -5.74 16.16
CA VAL A 177 9.07 -5.85 14.76
C VAL A 177 8.77 -7.24 14.20
N TRP A 178 9.07 -8.31 14.96
CA TRP A 178 8.75 -9.68 14.52
C TRP A 178 7.27 -9.91 14.22
N LEU A 179 6.37 -9.30 15.01
CA LEU A 179 4.93 -9.45 14.80
C LEU A 179 4.45 -8.64 13.60
N ASN A 180 4.97 -7.43 13.42
CA ASN A 180 4.64 -6.58 12.29
C ASN A 180 5.09 -7.21 10.96
N GLU A 181 6.34 -7.70 10.90
CA GLU A 181 6.87 -8.40 9.73
C GLU A 181 6.17 -9.74 9.50
N GLY A 182 5.96 -10.51 10.57
CA GLY A 182 5.26 -11.78 10.48
C GLY A 182 3.83 -11.67 9.96
N LEU A 183 3.09 -10.62 10.33
CA LEU A 183 1.76 -10.32 9.78
C LEU A 183 1.88 -9.92 8.30
N ALA A 184 2.84 -9.08 7.96
CA ALA A 184 3.06 -8.67 6.58
C ALA A 184 3.39 -9.87 5.69
N GLU A 185 4.29 -10.77 6.12
CA GLU A 185 4.64 -12.00 5.39
C GLU A 185 3.48 -13.00 5.35
N PHE A 186 2.65 -13.07 6.40
CA PHE A 186 1.47 -13.94 6.43
C PHE A 186 0.47 -13.59 5.35
N TYR A 187 0.25 -12.29 5.11
CA TYR A 187 -0.66 -11.80 4.08
C TYR A 187 -0.01 -11.62 2.72
N ALA A 188 1.31 -11.48 2.64
CA ALA A 188 2.05 -11.23 1.38
C ALA A 188 1.77 -12.30 0.31
N ASN A 189 1.66 -13.56 0.70
CA ASN A 189 1.41 -14.67 -0.22
C ASN A 189 -0.08 -15.03 -0.41
N SER A 190 -0.97 -14.09 -0.15
CA SER A 190 -2.40 -14.29 -0.41
C SER A 190 -2.65 -14.60 -1.88
N ALA A 191 -3.51 -15.60 -2.14
CA ALA A 191 -3.95 -15.93 -3.48
C ALA A 191 -5.43 -15.58 -3.64
N ILE A 192 -5.70 -14.64 -4.51
CA ILE A 192 -7.05 -14.13 -4.76
C ILE A 192 -7.73 -14.95 -5.84
N HIS A 193 -8.92 -15.46 -5.53
CA HIS A 193 -9.81 -16.20 -6.41
C HIS A 193 -11.12 -15.42 -6.62
N ASP A 194 -12.03 -15.94 -7.43
CA ASP A 194 -13.27 -15.23 -7.77
C ASP A 194 -14.20 -14.97 -6.58
N LYS A 195 -14.15 -15.82 -5.53
CA LYS A 195 -15.09 -15.78 -4.39
C LYS A 195 -14.44 -15.91 -3.03
N ASP A 196 -13.17 -16.15 -3.00
CA ASP A 196 -12.40 -16.31 -1.77
C ASP A 196 -10.94 -15.91 -1.96
N VAL A 197 -10.28 -15.68 -0.84
CA VAL A 197 -8.84 -15.42 -0.79
C VAL A 197 -8.21 -16.46 0.11
N GLU A 198 -7.19 -17.14 -0.40
CA GLU A 198 -6.32 -17.98 0.41
C GLU A 198 -5.28 -17.12 1.11
N ILE A 199 -5.22 -17.22 2.45
CA ILE A 199 -4.24 -16.53 3.29
C ILE A 199 -3.39 -17.52 4.06
N GLY A 200 -2.20 -17.10 4.50
CA GLY A 200 -1.25 -17.93 5.25
C GLY A 200 -0.44 -18.89 4.36
N LYS A 201 -0.44 -18.72 3.05
CA LYS A 201 0.43 -19.51 2.16
C LYS A 201 1.89 -19.19 2.43
N VAL A 202 2.70 -20.25 2.58
CA VAL A 202 4.14 -20.10 2.76
C VAL A 202 4.82 -19.70 1.45
N ALA A 203 5.71 -18.72 1.52
CA ALA A 203 6.62 -18.43 0.41
C ALA A 203 7.62 -19.58 0.23
N PRO A 204 7.89 -20.04 -1.01
CA PRO A 204 8.86 -21.13 -1.25
C PRO A 204 10.25 -20.85 -0.64
N TYR A 205 10.69 -19.60 -0.69
CA TYR A 205 11.98 -19.20 -0.11
C TYR A 205 11.98 -19.23 1.43
N HIS A 206 10.87 -18.89 2.10
CA HIS A 206 10.73 -19.05 3.55
C HIS A 206 10.81 -20.53 3.95
N LEU A 207 10.11 -21.39 3.21
CA LEU A 207 10.16 -22.81 3.46
C LEU A 207 11.59 -23.36 3.35
N GLN A 208 12.33 -22.94 2.31
CA GLN A 208 13.71 -23.31 2.12
C GLN A 208 14.58 -22.83 3.30
N THR A 209 14.48 -21.57 3.68
CA THR A 209 15.24 -20.98 4.79
C THR A 209 14.95 -21.71 6.11
N LEU A 210 13.67 -21.89 6.44
CA LEU A 210 13.25 -22.61 7.66
C LEU A 210 13.72 -24.06 7.71
N GLN A 211 13.91 -24.72 6.57
CA GLN A 211 14.36 -26.13 6.52
C GLN A 211 15.87 -26.29 6.53
N GLN A 212 16.61 -25.33 6.02
CA GLN A 212 18.06 -25.43 5.83
C GLN A 212 18.86 -24.78 6.96
N ASP A 213 18.37 -23.68 7.51
CA ASP A 213 19.12 -22.87 8.44
C ASP A 213 18.66 -23.05 9.89
N ARG A 214 19.46 -22.55 10.81
CA ARG A 214 19.15 -22.55 12.24
C ARG A 214 18.18 -21.42 12.56
N LEU A 215 17.13 -21.70 13.33
CA LEU A 215 16.22 -20.68 13.83
C LEU A 215 16.94 -19.70 14.78
N ILE A 216 16.46 -18.47 14.80
CA ILE A 216 16.89 -17.44 15.74
C ILE A 216 16.38 -17.83 17.14
N PRO A 217 17.18 -17.73 18.21
CA PRO A 217 16.65 -17.91 19.55
C PRO A 217 15.46 -16.97 19.82
N LEU A 218 14.36 -17.48 20.36
CA LEU A 218 13.11 -16.71 20.51
C LEU A 218 13.29 -15.43 21.33
N ASP A 219 14.17 -15.43 22.33
CA ASP A 219 14.51 -14.22 23.09
C ASP A 219 15.17 -13.16 22.19
N ALA A 220 16.07 -13.55 21.32
CA ALA A 220 16.70 -12.67 20.36
C ALA A 220 15.69 -12.17 19.30
N LEU A 221 14.82 -13.05 18.81
CA LEU A 221 13.76 -12.69 17.85
C LEU A 221 12.77 -11.70 18.46
N PHE A 222 12.27 -11.97 19.67
CA PHE A 222 11.30 -11.10 20.34
C PHE A 222 11.90 -9.77 20.79
N LEU A 223 13.20 -9.70 21.07
CA LEU A 223 13.88 -8.46 21.43
C LEU A 223 14.44 -7.70 20.22
N ALA A 224 14.35 -8.25 19.01
CA ALA A 224 14.83 -7.59 17.82
C ALA A 224 14.04 -6.29 17.57
N ASP A 225 14.78 -5.21 17.30
CA ASP A 225 14.27 -3.92 16.86
C ASP A 225 14.82 -3.57 15.46
N GLU A 226 14.48 -2.38 14.96
CA GLU A 226 14.91 -1.89 13.65
C GLU A 226 16.44 -1.75 13.51
N HIS A 227 17.19 -1.78 14.61
CA HIS A 227 18.66 -1.70 14.63
C HIS A 227 19.33 -3.07 14.84
N SER A 228 18.54 -4.10 15.08
CA SER A 228 19.04 -5.46 15.31
C SER A 228 19.76 -6.01 14.08
N PRO A 229 20.93 -6.69 14.25
CA PRO A 229 21.58 -7.43 13.17
C PRO A 229 20.68 -8.46 12.52
N TYR A 230 19.78 -9.09 13.27
CA TYR A 230 18.82 -10.06 12.74
C TYR A 230 17.84 -9.45 11.74
N TYR A 231 17.55 -8.16 11.85
CA TYR A 231 16.64 -7.44 10.96
C TYR A 231 17.38 -6.81 9.76
N ASN A 232 18.60 -6.30 9.98
CA ASN A 232 19.30 -5.46 8.99
C ASN A 232 20.36 -6.17 8.16
N GLU A 233 20.96 -7.29 8.66
CA GLU A 233 21.99 -8.00 7.94
C GLU A 233 21.38 -8.99 6.93
N ALA A 234 21.74 -8.86 5.65
CA ALA A 234 21.14 -9.63 4.55
C ALA A 234 21.14 -11.16 4.78
N ASN A 235 22.16 -11.70 5.47
CA ASN A 235 22.24 -13.13 5.78
C ASN A 235 21.29 -13.58 6.91
N HIS A 236 20.90 -12.65 7.80
CA HIS A 236 20.03 -12.93 8.94
C HIS A 236 18.59 -12.50 8.70
N ALA A 237 18.38 -11.47 7.90
CA ALA A 237 17.06 -10.93 7.59
C ALA A 237 16.12 -11.98 6.99
N SER A 238 16.61 -12.84 6.10
CA SER A 238 15.81 -13.92 5.50
C SER A 238 15.23 -14.88 6.54
N MET A 239 16.02 -15.25 7.57
CA MET A 239 15.56 -16.10 8.66
C MET A 239 14.60 -15.34 9.59
N PHE A 240 14.89 -14.06 9.87
CA PHE A 240 14.01 -13.23 10.70
C PHE A 240 12.59 -13.15 10.11
N TYR A 241 12.47 -12.87 8.81
CA TYR A 241 11.18 -12.82 8.12
C TYR A 241 10.49 -14.20 8.09
N ALA A 242 11.24 -15.25 7.77
CA ALA A 242 10.70 -16.60 7.68
C ALA A 242 10.20 -17.12 9.05
N GLU A 243 10.94 -16.87 10.12
CA GLU A 243 10.56 -17.30 11.47
C GLU A 243 9.44 -16.44 12.04
N SER A 244 9.45 -15.13 11.80
CA SER A 244 8.34 -14.22 12.13
C SER A 244 7.05 -14.69 11.45
N TRP A 245 7.12 -15.03 10.15
CA TRP A 245 6.01 -15.64 9.42
C TRP A 245 5.54 -16.94 10.11
N ALA A 246 6.46 -17.86 10.46
CA ALA A 246 6.10 -19.16 11.03
C ALA A 246 5.37 -19.01 12.38
N ILE A 247 5.81 -18.08 13.24
CA ILE A 247 5.16 -17.81 14.52
C ILE A 247 3.79 -17.20 14.30
N VAL A 248 3.65 -16.16 13.44
CA VAL A 248 2.35 -15.56 13.14
C VAL A 248 1.43 -16.58 12.49
N HIS A 249 1.93 -17.39 11.57
CA HIS A 249 1.17 -18.47 10.96
C HIS A 249 0.64 -19.48 11.99
N TYR A 250 1.48 -19.89 12.95
CA TYR A 250 1.05 -20.73 14.07
C TYR A 250 -0.05 -20.06 14.88
N LEU A 251 0.13 -18.80 15.25
CA LEU A 251 -0.85 -18.05 16.05
C LEU A 251 -2.19 -17.86 15.34
N MET A 252 -2.17 -17.71 14.02
CA MET A 252 -3.35 -17.44 13.20
C MET A 252 -4.09 -18.71 12.79
N LEU A 253 -3.39 -19.80 12.50
CA LEU A 253 -3.99 -20.96 11.83
C LEU A 253 -3.86 -22.28 12.60
N ASP A 254 -2.94 -22.41 13.57
CA ASP A 254 -2.87 -23.63 14.36
C ASP A 254 -4.11 -23.80 15.24
N PRO A 255 -4.81 -24.95 15.21
CA PRO A 255 -6.03 -25.14 15.96
C PRO A 255 -5.90 -24.95 17.47
N GLU A 256 -4.76 -25.40 18.06
CA GLU A 256 -4.54 -25.25 19.50
C GLU A 256 -4.20 -23.80 19.89
N ALA A 257 -3.40 -23.11 19.07
CA ALA A 257 -3.10 -21.69 19.29
C ALA A 257 -4.37 -20.83 19.19
N ARG A 258 -5.23 -21.11 18.21
CA ARG A 258 -6.54 -20.45 18.04
C ARG A 258 -7.47 -20.72 19.21
N LYS A 259 -7.63 -21.97 19.62
CA LYS A 259 -8.45 -22.35 20.77
C LYS A 259 -8.04 -21.63 22.05
N ARG A 260 -6.74 -21.41 22.24
CA ARG A 260 -6.19 -20.65 23.38
C ARG A 260 -6.24 -19.13 23.17
N GLN A 261 -6.66 -18.66 22.01
CA GLN A 261 -6.63 -17.25 21.63
C GLN A 261 -5.24 -16.62 21.82
N SER A 262 -4.19 -17.35 21.44
CA SER A 262 -2.81 -17.00 21.77
C SER A 262 -2.40 -15.64 21.20
N LEU A 263 -2.79 -15.31 19.97
CA LEU A 263 -2.50 -13.97 19.40
C LEU A 263 -3.19 -12.85 20.19
N HIS A 264 -4.46 -13.05 20.55
CA HIS A 264 -5.20 -12.09 21.37
C HIS A 264 -4.56 -11.90 22.74
N THR A 265 -4.18 -13.00 23.41
CA THR A 265 -3.53 -12.96 24.73
C THR A 265 -2.20 -12.20 24.64
N PHE A 266 -1.36 -12.49 23.63
CA PHE A 266 -0.12 -11.79 23.41
C PHE A 266 -0.34 -10.28 23.22
N MET A 267 -1.22 -9.92 22.32
CA MET A 267 -1.51 -8.50 21.99
C MET A 267 -2.05 -7.74 23.21
N SER A 268 -2.97 -8.35 23.96
CA SER A 268 -3.53 -7.72 25.15
C SER A 268 -2.51 -7.54 26.26
N SER A 269 -1.63 -8.53 26.46
CA SER A 269 -0.58 -8.46 27.45
C SER A 269 0.49 -7.44 27.09
N TRP A 270 0.86 -7.38 25.81
CA TRP A 270 1.79 -6.40 25.29
C TRP A 270 1.23 -4.95 25.40
N ASP A 271 -0.03 -4.74 25.00
CA ASP A 271 -0.69 -3.43 25.13
C ASP A 271 -0.74 -2.93 26.59
N ALA A 272 -0.93 -3.84 27.53
CA ALA A 272 -0.98 -3.54 28.94
C ALA A 272 0.39 -3.25 29.58
N SER A 273 1.43 -3.99 29.17
CA SER A 273 2.76 -3.94 29.82
C SER A 273 3.79 -3.11 29.05
N GLY A 274 3.62 -2.94 27.73
CA GLY A 274 4.65 -2.41 26.83
C GLY A 274 5.89 -3.31 26.71
N ASN A 275 5.87 -4.52 27.33
CA ASN A 275 6.99 -5.46 27.35
C ASN A 275 6.62 -6.75 26.60
N GLN A 276 7.29 -6.96 25.46
CA GLN A 276 7.00 -8.10 24.62
C GLN A 276 7.48 -9.44 25.21
N MET A 277 8.52 -9.45 26.05
CA MET A 277 9.00 -10.67 26.73
C MET A 277 8.00 -11.12 27.81
N ASP A 278 7.46 -10.19 28.58
CA ASP A 278 6.43 -10.49 29.57
C ASP A 278 5.16 -11.00 28.88
N ALA A 279 4.77 -10.37 27.76
CA ALA A 279 3.65 -10.81 26.95
C ALA A 279 3.87 -12.22 26.37
N ALA A 280 5.07 -12.50 25.86
CA ALA A 280 5.44 -13.83 25.35
C ALA A 280 5.41 -14.90 26.47
N GLN A 281 5.96 -14.59 27.64
CA GLN A 281 5.96 -15.51 28.77
C GLN A 281 4.55 -15.78 29.30
N GLN A 282 3.72 -14.75 29.38
CA GLN A 282 2.31 -14.89 29.77
C GLN A 282 1.51 -15.73 28.77
N THR A 283 1.77 -15.55 27.47
CA THR A 283 1.02 -16.23 26.41
C THR A 283 1.48 -17.67 26.19
N PHE A 284 2.80 -17.87 26.11
CA PHE A 284 3.41 -19.13 25.70
C PHE A 284 3.94 -19.95 26.87
N GLY A 285 4.07 -19.36 28.06
CA GLY A 285 4.65 -19.98 29.23
C GLY A 285 6.15 -20.15 29.11
N ASP A 286 6.66 -21.38 29.28
CA ASP A 286 8.09 -21.71 29.15
C ASP A 286 8.56 -21.50 27.69
N LEU A 287 9.31 -20.42 27.45
CA LEU A 287 9.79 -20.04 26.14
C LEU A 287 10.76 -21.05 25.52
N LYS A 288 11.45 -21.86 26.32
CA LYS A 288 12.30 -22.94 25.78
C LYS A 288 11.44 -24.05 25.19
N LYS A 289 10.36 -24.42 25.89
CA LYS A 289 9.39 -25.41 25.36
C LYS A 289 8.67 -24.89 24.14
N PHE A 290 8.27 -23.61 24.16
CA PHE A 290 7.65 -22.97 23.01
C PHE A 290 8.62 -22.91 21.83
N GLY A 291 9.89 -22.58 22.03
CA GLY A 291 10.92 -22.59 20.99
C GLY A 291 11.10 -23.96 20.33
N ALA A 292 11.15 -25.03 21.14
CA ALA A 292 11.22 -26.40 20.60
C ALA A 292 9.95 -26.78 19.80
N ALA A 293 8.77 -26.32 20.24
CA ALA A 293 7.52 -26.50 19.50
C ALA A 293 7.54 -25.73 18.17
N MET A 294 8.02 -24.49 18.18
CA MET A 294 8.15 -23.67 16.97
C MET A 294 9.18 -24.22 15.99
N GLU A 295 10.30 -24.77 16.49
CA GLU A 295 11.27 -25.48 15.63
C GLU A 295 10.61 -26.68 14.92
N SER A 296 9.85 -27.48 15.66
CA SER A 296 9.08 -28.60 15.07
C SER A 296 8.05 -28.11 14.05
N TYR A 297 7.36 -27.00 14.36
CA TYR A 297 6.37 -26.39 13.47
C TYR A 297 7.01 -25.87 12.19
N ALA A 298 8.09 -25.13 12.28
CA ALA A 298 8.81 -24.54 11.14
C ALA A 298 9.41 -25.61 10.19
N ARG A 299 9.71 -26.83 10.71
CA ARG A 299 10.24 -27.96 9.91
C ARG A 299 9.15 -28.76 9.18
N GLN A 300 7.88 -28.39 9.32
CA GLN A 300 6.81 -29.09 8.61
C GLN A 300 6.94 -28.91 7.09
N ARG A 301 6.43 -29.90 6.35
CA ARG A 301 6.37 -29.87 4.87
C ARG A 301 5.05 -29.33 4.33
N SER A 302 4.07 -29.19 5.19
CA SER A 302 2.75 -28.67 4.83
C SER A 302 2.21 -27.80 5.95
N PHE A 303 1.64 -26.68 5.60
CA PHE A 303 1.07 -25.71 6.51
C PHE A 303 -0.42 -25.54 6.24
N TYR A 304 -1.17 -25.11 7.24
CA TYR A 304 -2.56 -24.73 7.05
C TYR A 304 -2.67 -23.55 6.12
N VAL A 305 -3.72 -23.53 5.33
CA VAL A 305 -4.13 -22.37 4.52
C VAL A 305 -5.57 -22.06 4.87
N ALA A 306 -5.87 -20.83 5.15
CA ALA A 306 -7.24 -20.40 5.40
C ALA A 306 -7.83 -19.80 4.12
N ARG A 307 -9.11 -20.11 3.85
CA ARG A 307 -9.91 -19.45 2.82
C ARG A 307 -10.90 -18.51 3.49
N VAL A 308 -10.78 -17.25 3.13
CA VAL A 308 -11.66 -16.18 3.56
C VAL A 308 -12.63 -15.89 2.41
N ALA A 309 -13.91 -16.13 2.62
CA ALA A 309 -14.91 -15.75 1.63
C ALA A 309 -14.91 -14.23 1.45
N THR A 310 -14.87 -13.77 0.20
CA THR A 310 -15.03 -12.37 -0.15
C THR A 310 -16.36 -12.19 -0.87
N THR A 311 -17.16 -11.26 -0.36
CA THR A 311 -18.41 -10.87 -0.99
C THR A 311 -18.15 -9.61 -1.80
N ILE A 312 -17.41 -9.72 -2.89
CA ILE A 312 -17.15 -8.54 -3.71
C ILE A 312 -18.47 -8.02 -4.22
N HIS A 313 -18.87 -6.88 -3.74
CA HIS A 313 -20.10 -6.20 -4.12
C HIS A 313 -19.95 -5.40 -5.43
N GLY A 314 -18.84 -5.57 -6.17
CA GLY A 314 -18.57 -4.90 -7.44
C GLY A 314 -18.22 -5.88 -8.54
N ASP A 315 -18.97 -5.86 -9.64
CA ASP A 315 -18.48 -6.40 -10.90
C ASP A 315 -17.32 -5.49 -11.36
N PRO A 316 -16.07 -5.99 -11.58
CA PRO A 316 -14.97 -5.18 -12.11
C PRO A 316 -15.34 -4.39 -13.37
N LYS A 317 -16.35 -4.88 -14.13
CA LYS A 317 -16.92 -4.16 -15.26
C LYS A 317 -17.66 -2.87 -14.87
N SER A 318 -18.12 -2.76 -13.65
CA SER A 318 -18.80 -1.56 -13.13
C SER A 318 -17.83 -0.44 -12.74
N TYR A 319 -16.53 -0.73 -12.57
CA TYR A 319 -15.55 0.30 -12.27
C TYR A 319 -15.48 1.32 -13.41
N THR A 320 -15.34 2.59 -13.08
CA THR A 320 -15.20 3.60 -14.12
C THR A 320 -13.84 3.49 -14.80
N SER A 321 -13.81 3.65 -16.10
CA SER A 321 -12.57 3.62 -16.87
C SER A 321 -12.60 4.72 -17.93
N ARG A 322 -11.46 5.40 -18.09
CA ARG A 322 -11.27 6.40 -19.12
C ARG A 322 -9.84 6.41 -19.64
N PRO A 323 -9.61 6.80 -20.88
CA PRO A 323 -8.28 7.17 -21.34
C PRO A 323 -7.72 8.28 -20.46
N LEU A 324 -6.44 8.22 -20.16
CA LEU A 324 -5.72 9.27 -19.42
C LEU A 324 -5.00 10.16 -20.43
N ALA A 325 -5.28 11.46 -20.39
CA ALA A 325 -4.58 12.42 -21.23
C ALA A 325 -3.11 12.53 -20.82
N GLU A 326 -2.23 12.88 -21.77
CA GLU A 326 -0.79 12.98 -21.51
C GLU A 326 -0.47 14.00 -20.41
N ALA A 327 -1.18 15.15 -20.40
CA ALA A 327 -1.05 16.15 -19.35
C ALA A 327 -1.38 15.58 -17.96
N GLU A 328 -2.48 14.84 -17.85
CA GLU A 328 -2.88 14.20 -16.59
C GLU A 328 -1.88 13.14 -16.14
N LEU A 329 -1.38 12.31 -17.07
CA LEU A 329 -0.36 11.30 -16.78
C LEU A 329 0.92 11.95 -16.24
N ASN A 330 1.37 13.02 -16.89
CA ASN A 330 2.57 13.72 -16.47
C ASN A 330 2.39 14.39 -15.10
N ALA A 331 1.21 14.94 -14.80
CA ALA A 331 0.87 15.46 -13.49
C ALA A 331 0.86 14.36 -12.41
N GLN A 332 0.31 13.19 -12.70
CA GLN A 332 0.35 12.02 -11.78
C GLN A 332 1.78 11.52 -11.56
N ARG A 333 2.60 11.47 -12.61
CA ARG A 333 4.03 11.13 -12.48
C ARG A 333 4.79 12.17 -11.65
N ALA A 334 4.50 13.44 -11.83
CA ALA A 334 5.14 14.51 -11.06
C ALA A 334 4.89 14.34 -9.56
N LEU A 335 3.65 14.05 -9.16
CA LEU A 335 3.30 13.74 -7.76
C LEU A 335 4.01 12.48 -7.26
N PHE A 336 4.03 11.41 -8.05
CA PHE A 336 4.75 10.18 -7.71
C PHE A 336 6.25 10.43 -7.52
N TYR A 337 6.89 11.21 -8.40
CA TYR A 337 8.30 11.55 -8.28
C TYR A 337 8.60 12.42 -7.05
N ALA A 338 7.68 13.31 -6.69
CA ALA A 338 7.81 14.08 -5.46
C ALA A 338 7.82 13.18 -4.20
N HIS A 339 6.97 12.15 -4.17
CA HIS A 339 6.90 11.18 -3.07
C HIS A 339 8.05 10.17 -3.07
N THR A 340 8.69 9.93 -4.21
CA THR A 340 9.88 9.07 -4.32
C THR A 340 11.19 9.85 -4.23
N GLN A 341 11.17 11.08 -3.70
CA GLN A 341 12.33 11.96 -3.50
C GLN A 341 13.11 12.26 -4.79
N ARG A 342 12.38 12.43 -5.89
CA ARG A 342 12.92 12.74 -7.22
C ARG A 342 12.40 14.09 -7.72
N PRO A 343 12.70 15.19 -7.03
CA PRO A 343 12.11 16.50 -7.34
C PRO A 343 12.46 17.03 -8.73
N LYS A 344 13.63 16.70 -9.26
CA LYS A 344 14.05 17.16 -10.60
C LYS A 344 13.14 16.59 -11.69
N GLU A 345 12.92 15.28 -11.66
CA GLU A 345 12.04 14.59 -12.60
C GLU A 345 10.57 14.97 -12.36
N GLY A 346 10.20 15.21 -11.10
CA GLY A 346 8.89 15.72 -10.76
C GLY A 346 8.59 17.08 -11.37
N ILE A 347 9.52 18.04 -11.26
CA ILE A 347 9.41 19.37 -11.88
C ILE A 347 9.30 19.24 -13.39
N ALA A 348 10.19 18.47 -14.04
CA ALA A 348 10.13 18.28 -15.48
C ALA A 348 8.77 17.71 -15.93
N ALA A 349 8.23 16.73 -15.21
CA ALA A 349 6.91 16.15 -15.52
C ALA A 349 5.77 17.15 -15.29
N ALA A 350 5.83 17.97 -14.23
CA ALA A 350 4.84 19.01 -13.97
C ALA A 350 4.86 20.10 -15.05
N ASP A 351 6.05 20.52 -15.49
CA ASP A 351 6.22 21.50 -16.55
C ASP A 351 5.67 20.99 -17.89
N GLU A 352 5.92 19.73 -18.25
CA GLU A 352 5.31 19.11 -19.44
C GLU A 352 3.79 19.01 -19.33
N ALA A 353 3.26 18.71 -18.13
CA ALA A 353 1.83 18.69 -17.89
C ALA A 353 1.21 20.08 -18.11
N LEU A 354 1.79 21.14 -17.54
CA LEU A 354 1.32 22.52 -17.68
C LEU A 354 1.51 23.07 -19.10
N LYS A 355 2.54 22.65 -19.81
CA LYS A 355 2.73 22.98 -21.21
C LYS A 355 1.67 22.36 -22.10
N ALA A 356 1.24 21.14 -21.81
CA ALA A 356 0.19 20.46 -22.56
C ALA A 356 -1.21 20.98 -22.19
N ASP A 357 -1.45 21.29 -20.92
CA ASP A 357 -2.69 21.91 -20.41
C ASP A 357 -2.40 22.84 -19.22
N GLY A 358 -2.25 24.14 -19.50
CA GLY A 358 -1.99 25.17 -18.48
C GLY A 358 -3.16 25.45 -17.54
N ASN A 359 -4.33 24.83 -17.74
CA ASN A 359 -5.49 24.92 -16.86
C ASN A 359 -5.82 23.60 -16.16
N LEU A 360 -4.92 22.63 -16.18
CA LEU A 360 -5.09 21.35 -15.48
C LEU A 360 -4.86 21.54 -13.97
N PRO A 361 -5.90 21.44 -13.11
CA PRO A 361 -5.76 21.62 -11.67
C PRO A 361 -4.71 20.69 -11.06
N LEU A 362 -4.68 19.43 -11.51
CA LEU A 362 -3.75 18.40 -11.02
C LEU A 362 -2.27 18.76 -11.31
N ALA A 363 -1.98 19.44 -12.40
CA ALA A 363 -0.61 19.86 -12.72
C ALA A 363 -0.14 20.98 -11.78
N HIS A 364 -0.99 21.94 -11.47
CA HIS A 364 -0.74 22.97 -10.46
C HIS A 364 -0.60 22.37 -9.06
N GLU A 365 -1.42 21.38 -8.72
CA GLU A 365 -1.29 20.62 -7.47
C GLU A 365 0.07 19.94 -7.37
N ALA A 366 0.51 19.26 -8.43
CA ALA A 366 1.79 18.59 -8.47
C ALA A 366 2.96 19.56 -8.31
N GLN A 367 2.93 20.69 -9.04
CA GLN A 367 3.96 21.72 -8.94
C GLN A 367 3.96 22.38 -7.55
N GLY A 368 2.79 22.66 -7.00
CA GLY A 368 2.65 23.17 -5.63
C GLY A 368 3.23 22.23 -4.59
N TYR A 369 2.99 20.93 -4.71
CA TYR A 369 3.55 19.93 -3.78
C TYR A 369 5.09 19.81 -3.92
N LEU A 370 5.62 19.89 -5.13
CA LEU A 370 7.07 19.90 -5.37
C LEU A 370 7.73 21.11 -4.70
N PHE A 371 7.20 22.32 -4.87
CA PHE A 371 7.70 23.51 -4.19
C PHE A 371 7.58 23.38 -2.66
N TYR A 372 6.45 22.85 -2.17
CA TYR A 372 6.25 22.64 -0.74
C TYR A 372 7.29 21.67 -0.14
N SER A 373 7.60 20.58 -0.82
CA SER A 373 8.60 19.59 -0.40
C SER A 373 10.01 20.18 -0.34
N GLN A 374 10.30 21.19 -1.14
CA GLN A 374 11.58 21.93 -1.17
C GLN A 374 11.62 23.11 -0.20
N GLY A 375 10.52 23.40 0.49
CA GLY A 375 10.41 24.52 1.42
C GLY A 375 10.12 25.88 0.76
N GLU A 376 9.86 25.90 -0.55
CA GLU A 376 9.52 27.09 -1.33
C GLU A 376 8.02 27.45 -1.15
N LEU A 377 7.69 27.86 0.09
CA LEU A 377 6.30 27.95 0.54
C LEU A 377 5.47 28.99 -0.22
N LEU A 378 6.08 30.05 -0.72
CA LEU A 378 5.37 31.09 -1.46
C LEU A 378 4.93 30.58 -2.84
N GLN A 379 5.84 29.93 -3.56
CA GLN A 379 5.54 29.31 -4.86
C GLN A 379 4.53 28.20 -4.69
N ALA A 380 4.70 27.34 -3.66
CA ALA A 380 3.76 26.28 -3.33
C ALA A 380 2.33 26.84 -3.12
N LYS A 381 2.19 27.90 -2.31
CA LYS A 381 0.90 28.57 -2.10
C LYS A 381 0.29 29.04 -3.41
N THR A 382 1.09 29.67 -4.27
CA THR A 382 0.62 30.20 -5.56
C THR A 382 0.01 29.10 -6.42
N GLU A 383 0.71 27.99 -6.55
CA GLU A 383 0.26 26.85 -7.37
C GLU A 383 -0.96 26.16 -6.76
N PHE A 384 -1.00 25.95 -5.45
CA PHE A 384 -2.19 25.38 -4.79
C PHE A 384 -3.42 26.30 -4.92
N VAL A 385 -3.25 27.62 -4.80
CA VAL A 385 -4.35 28.58 -5.00
C VAL A 385 -4.81 28.52 -6.45
N ARG A 386 -3.90 28.39 -7.41
CA ARG A 386 -4.26 28.23 -8.82
C ARG A 386 -5.07 26.95 -9.06
N ALA A 387 -4.68 25.82 -8.48
CA ALA A 387 -5.47 24.58 -8.54
C ALA A 387 -6.88 24.76 -7.95
N ILE A 388 -7.01 25.52 -6.85
CA ILE A 388 -8.31 25.84 -6.24
C ILE A 388 -9.18 26.71 -7.15
N GLU A 389 -8.61 27.75 -7.77
CA GLU A 389 -9.30 28.61 -8.73
C GLU A 389 -9.81 27.84 -9.95
N LEU A 390 -9.05 26.83 -10.39
CA LEU A 390 -9.41 25.90 -11.44
C LEU A 390 -10.37 24.78 -10.99
N GLN A 391 -10.95 24.93 -9.80
CA GLN A 391 -11.98 24.04 -9.26
C GLN A 391 -11.52 22.58 -9.08
N THR A 392 -10.32 22.39 -8.54
CA THR A 392 -9.86 21.05 -8.21
C THR A 392 -10.88 20.26 -7.39
N THR A 393 -11.00 18.97 -7.68
CA THR A 393 -11.82 18.03 -6.90
C THR A 393 -11.05 17.37 -5.77
N ASP A 394 -9.78 17.71 -5.60
CA ASP A 394 -8.92 17.17 -4.55
C ASP A 394 -8.89 18.10 -3.33
N TYR A 395 -8.86 17.52 -2.13
CA TYR A 395 -8.77 18.28 -0.88
C TYR A 395 -7.36 18.81 -0.59
N PHE A 396 -6.37 18.30 -1.27
CA PHE A 396 -4.96 18.60 -1.07
C PHE A 396 -4.59 20.07 -1.25
N PRO A 397 -4.92 20.71 -2.40
CA PRO A 397 -4.58 22.10 -2.61
C PRO A 397 -5.10 22.99 -1.50
N TYR A 398 -6.31 22.70 -0.99
CA TYR A 398 -6.89 23.44 0.13
C TYR A 398 -6.08 23.28 1.41
N TYR A 399 -5.69 22.05 1.72
CA TYR A 399 -4.89 21.77 2.92
C TYR A 399 -3.50 22.39 2.82
N PHE A 400 -2.78 22.17 1.73
CA PHE A 400 -1.40 22.63 1.59
C PHE A 400 -1.29 24.14 1.35
N ALA A 401 -2.25 24.78 0.71
CA ALA A 401 -2.31 26.24 0.65
C ALA A 401 -2.41 26.85 2.05
N ALA A 402 -3.26 26.27 2.90
CA ALA A 402 -3.38 26.70 4.30
C ALA A 402 -2.11 26.39 5.11
N GLU A 403 -1.48 25.25 4.91
CA GLU A 403 -0.27 24.83 5.60
C GLU A 403 0.96 25.64 5.16
N ALA A 404 1.10 25.93 3.88
CA ALA A 404 2.14 26.81 3.35
C ALA A 404 2.06 28.21 3.97
N GLU A 405 0.85 28.79 4.05
CA GLU A 405 0.63 30.07 4.71
C GLU A 405 0.97 30.03 6.20
N ARG A 406 0.53 28.98 6.89
CA ARG A 406 0.84 28.78 8.31
C ARG A 406 2.36 28.69 8.56
N ARG A 407 3.09 27.95 7.73
CA ARG A 407 4.55 27.77 7.83
C ARG A 407 5.30 29.05 7.47
N ASN A 408 4.80 29.81 6.52
CA ASN A 408 5.35 31.12 6.16
C ASN A 408 5.09 32.22 7.19
N GLY A 409 4.31 31.95 8.25
CA GLY A 409 4.12 32.81 9.40
C GLY A 409 2.99 33.85 9.24
N PHE A 410 2.06 33.63 8.33
CA PHE A 410 0.93 34.52 7.97
C PHE A 410 1.39 35.95 7.58
N ALA A 411 1.17 36.33 6.35
CA ALA A 411 1.56 37.64 5.87
C ALA A 411 0.72 38.76 6.50
N SER A 412 -0.56 38.50 6.79
CA SER A 412 -1.46 39.46 7.46
C SER A 412 -2.56 38.78 8.29
N GLN A 413 -3.21 39.54 9.18
CA GLN A 413 -4.40 39.08 9.90
C GLN A 413 -5.61 38.85 8.99
N GLU A 414 -5.65 39.49 7.83
CA GLU A 414 -6.73 39.40 6.86
C GLU A 414 -6.74 38.04 6.13
N GLU A 415 -5.60 37.34 6.09
CA GLU A 415 -5.50 36.01 5.48
C GLU A 415 -6.04 34.88 6.36
N VAL A 416 -6.17 35.10 7.66
CA VAL A 416 -6.64 34.07 8.62
C VAL A 416 -8.01 33.48 8.26
N PRO A 417 -9.03 34.29 7.91
CA PRO A 417 -10.32 33.73 7.51
C PRO A 417 -10.22 32.83 6.27
N LYS A 418 -9.36 33.20 5.32
CA LYS A 418 -9.13 32.42 4.09
C LYS A 418 -8.47 31.07 4.38
N VAL A 419 -7.46 31.08 5.24
CA VAL A 419 -6.78 29.83 5.70
C VAL A 419 -7.78 28.92 6.44
N ILE A 420 -8.63 29.47 7.29
CA ILE A 420 -9.68 28.71 7.98
C ILE A 420 -10.64 28.09 6.95
N ALA A 421 -11.11 28.87 5.98
CA ALA A 421 -12.01 28.38 4.93
C ALA A 421 -11.38 27.25 4.11
N TYR A 422 -10.09 27.33 3.80
CA TYR A 422 -9.36 26.26 3.12
C TYR A 422 -9.31 24.98 3.95
N LEU A 423 -8.99 25.07 5.23
CA LEU A 423 -8.96 23.90 6.13
C LEU A 423 -10.35 23.29 6.31
N GLU A 424 -11.39 24.11 6.45
CA GLU A 424 -12.78 23.65 6.53
C GLU A 424 -13.20 22.94 5.24
N LYS A 425 -12.80 23.47 4.08
CA LYS A 425 -13.08 22.83 2.79
C LYS A 425 -12.36 21.50 2.62
N ALA A 426 -11.08 21.43 3.00
CA ALA A 426 -10.32 20.18 2.96
C ALA A 426 -10.95 19.08 3.85
N ILE A 427 -11.38 19.44 5.08
CA ILE A 427 -12.08 18.51 5.99
C ILE A 427 -13.44 18.10 5.43
N GLN A 428 -14.18 19.01 4.81
CA GLN A 428 -15.46 18.69 4.17
C GLN A 428 -15.28 17.68 3.05
N MET A 429 -14.23 17.83 2.24
CA MET A 429 -13.94 16.94 1.10
C MET A 429 -13.40 15.57 1.55
N ASN A 430 -12.56 15.54 2.59
CA ASN A 430 -12.08 14.33 3.20
C ASN A 430 -12.11 14.39 4.73
N PRO A 431 -13.21 13.96 5.38
CA PRO A 431 -13.33 13.98 6.83
C PRO A 431 -12.34 13.05 7.57
N GLN A 432 -11.79 12.06 6.86
CA GLN A 432 -10.82 11.11 7.43
C GLN A 432 -9.39 11.64 7.34
N PHE A 433 -9.11 12.56 6.44
CA PHE A 433 -7.84 13.25 6.34
C PHE A 433 -7.72 14.30 7.46
N ALA A 434 -7.63 13.87 8.67
CA ALA A 434 -7.13 14.77 9.70
C ALA A 434 -5.66 14.37 9.94
N PRO A 435 -4.67 15.10 9.39
CA PRO A 435 -3.29 14.89 9.76
C PRO A 435 -3.26 14.96 11.29
N ALA A 436 -2.55 14.07 11.95
CA ALA A 436 -2.45 13.81 13.40
C ALA A 436 -2.76 14.96 14.37
N MET A 437 -3.79 15.73 14.11
CA MET A 437 -4.36 16.67 15.06
C MET A 437 -5.03 15.87 16.17
N PRO A 438 -4.75 16.13 17.45
CA PRO A 438 -5.51 15.56 18.55
C PRO A 438 -7.01 15.68 18.25
N ARG A 439 -7.80 14.66 18.56
CA ARG A 439 -9.26 14.63 18.29
C ARG A 439 -9.97 15.93 18.71
N SER A 440 -9.49 16.59 19.77
CA SER A 440 -9.96 17.90 20.23
C SER A 440 -9.70 19.07 19.28
N ARG A 441 -8.82 18.93 18.28
CA ARG A 441 -8.46 19.98 17.31
C ARG A 441 -9.08 19.78 15.92
N ARG A 442 -9.90 18.75 15.75
CA ARG A 442 -10.57 18.43 14.46
C ARG A 442 -11.88 19.19 14.24
N CYS A 443 -12.36 19.94 15.25
CA CYS A 443 -13.58 20.71 15.10
C CYS A 443 -13.29 22.14 14.58
N THR A 444 -14.18 22.69 13.77
CA THR A 444 -14.09 24.03 13.23
C THR A 444 -13.77 25.13 14.28
N PRO A 445 -14.38 25.12 15.49
CA PRO A 445 -14.03 26.07 16.54
C PRO A 445 -12.58 25.95 17.04
N CYS A 446 -12.03 24.70 17.04
CA CYS A 446 -10.66 24.45 17.47
C CYS A 446 -9.64 24.92 16.44
N ILE A 447 -9.94 24.79 15.14
CA ILE A 447 -9.15 25.31 14.03
C ILE A 447 -9.06 26.84 14.14
N ARG A 448 -10.20 27.51 14.34
CA ARG A 448 -10.26 28.98 14.55
C ARG A 448 -9.46 29.44 15.77
N LYS A 449 -9.55 28.74 16.89
CA LYS A 449 -8.80 29.03 18.11
C LYS A 449 -7.29 28.84 17.92
N HIS A 450 -6.89 27.82 17.16
CA HIS A 450 -5.49 27.52 16.88
C HIS A 450 -4.86 28.55 15.94
N ALA A 451 -5.55 28.92 14.85
CA ALA A 451 -5.15 29.97 13.94
C ALA A 451 -4.94 31.32 14.69
N LYS A 452 -5.91 31.73 15.52
CA LYS A 452 -5.80 32.94 16.36
C LYS A 452 -4.61 32.90 17.34
N LYS A 453 -4.30 31.73 17.92
CA LYS A 453 -3.17 31.57 18.87
C LYS A 453 -1.81 31.67 18.18
N HIS A 454 -1.67 31.16 16.98
CA HIS A 454 -0.42 31.27 16.21
C HIS A 454 -0.15 32.69 15.74
N LEU A 455 -1.19 33.42 15.30
CA LEU A 455 -1.08 34.83 14.93
C LEU A 455 -0.62 35.72 16.10
N SER A 456 -1.17 35.51 17.29
CA SER A 456 -0.74 36.27 18.49
C SER A 456 0.71 36.02 18.87
N ARG A 457 1.28 34.86 18.52
CA ARG A 457 2.70 34.55 18.76
C ARG A 457 3.61 35.10 17.65
N GLY A 458 3.15 35.13 16.40
CA GLY A 458 3.89 35.71 15.28
C GLY A 458 4.03 37.22 15.39
N ALA A 459 2.98 37.91 15.84
CA ALA A 459 3.00 39.35 16.09
C ALA A 459 3.99 39.75 17.21
N ARG A 460 4.19 38.90 18.23
CA ARG A 460 5.16 39.16 19.33
C ARG A 460 6.62 38.87 18.96
N ARG A 461 6.91 38.28 17.84
CA ARG A 461 8.29 38.02 17.35
C ARG A 461 8.77 39.07 16.33
N ARG A 462 7.91 39.98 15.88
CA ARG A 462 8.24 41.08 14.94
C ARG A 462 8.33 42.43 15.60
N ASN A 463 8.09 42.54 16.90
CA ASN A 463 8.42 43.65 17.81
C ASN A 463 9.54 43.21 18.77
#